data_f61cc27c807d15f742df32f629cad9fe
#
_entry.id   f61cc27c807d15f742df32f629cad9fe
#
_cell.length_a   1.000
_cell.length_b   1.000
_cell.length_c   1.000
_cell.angle_alpha   90.00
_cell.angle_beta   90.00
_cell.angle_gamma   90.00
#
_symmetry.space_group_name_H-M   'P 1'
#
loop_
_entity.id
_entity.type
_entity.pdbx_description
1 polymer ?
#
loop_
_entity_poly.entity_id
_entity_poly.type
_entity_poly.pdbx_seq_one_letter_code
_entity_poly.pdbx_strand_id
1 'polypeptide(L)'
;SARGDILPLPDADQVLNRLLSRLVQLLKLHRNVAFNTYPDALDFAPKSIFITSLAATAYTLRAPIAHDSPLDLLLDIVDTMPLCFERHQLISGGEFWLLPNLMAPGDNLASGMNTPARQAAFNSWHTRLTLDLQQLLTSIDQRQGLDSLLKIVEGAFGPRAAQAMQE
;
A
#
# COMPACT_ATOMS: atom_id res chain seq x y z
N SER A 1 24.97 2.81 40.26
CA SER A 1 23.82 2.04 39.83
C SER A 1 23.45 2.45 38.43
N ALA A 2 23.69 1.58 37.52
CA ALA A 2 23.22 1.80 36.14
C ALA A 2 21.70 1.73 36.12
N ARG A 3 21.07 2.84 36.39
CA ARG A 3 19.69 3.01 35.94
C ARG A 3 19.79 3.33 34.47
N GLY A 4 19.56 2.33 33.63
CA GLY A 4 19.26 2.62 32.24
C GLY A 4 18.14 3.64 32.19
N ASP A 5 18.33 4.70 31.44
CA ASP A 5 17.26 5.64 31.18
C ASP A 5 16.05 4.86 30.63
N ILE A 6 14.99 4.84 31.40
CA ILE A 6 13.72 4.27 30.92
C ILE A 6 13.18 5.26 29.89
N LEU A 7 13.37 4.92 28.62
CA LEU A 7 12.72 5.68 27.54
C LEU A 7 11.21 5.51 27.70
N PRO A 8 10.44 6.61 27.70
CA PRO A 8 9.00 6.51 27.73
C PRO A 8 8.51 5.67 26.55
N LEU A 9 7.52 4.82 26.78
CA LEU A 9 6.85 4.10 25.71
C LEU A 9 6.33 5.12 24.68
N PRO A 10 6.52 4.86 23.38
CA PRO A 10 5.98 5.73 22.36
C PRO A 10 4.47 5.86 22.53
N ASP A 11 3.93 7.05 22.31
CA ASP A 11 2.51 7.26 22.20
C ASP A 11 1.93 6.33 21.11
N ALA A 12 0.77 5.72 21.38
CA ALA A 12 0.08 4.85 20.45
C ALA A 12 -0.11 5.51 19.07
N ASP A 13 -0.47 6.79 19.06
CA ASP A 13 -0.65 7.54 17.80
C ASP A 13 0.67 7.68 17.02
N GLN A 14 1.79 7.85 17.70
CA GLN A 14 3.10 7.90 17.04
C GLN A 14 3.49 6.56 16.43
N VAL A 15 3.22 5.46 17.13
CA VAL A 15 3.45 4.10 16.62
C VAL A 15 2.60 3.85 15.38
N LEU A 16 1.33 4.21 15.45
CA LEU A 16 0.38 4.05 14.35
C LEU A 16 0.81 4.88 13.12
N ASN A 17 1.22 6.13 13.32
CA ASN A 17 1.70 6.99 12.25
C ASN A 17 2.96 6.44 11.58
N ARG A 18 3.86 5.85 12.34
CA ARG A 18 5.07 5.20 11.80
C ARG A 18 4.72 3.99 10.95
N LEU A 19 3.81 3.14 11.42
CA LEU A 19 3.36 1.97 10.68
C LEU A 19 2.70 2.38 9.36
N LEU A 20 1.81 3.36 9.39
CA LEU A 20 1.16 3.88 8.19
C LEU A 20 2.18 4.48 7.21
N SER A 21 3.14 5.26 7.71
CA SER A 21 4.20 5.84 6.88
C SER A 21 5.02 4.78 6.18
N ARG A 22 5.42 3.72 6.87
CA ARG A 22 6.15 2.58 6.29
C ARG A 22 5.31 1.83 5.27
N LEU A 23 4.04 1.61 5.58
CA LEU A 23 3.10 1.00 4.66
C LEU A 23 3.03 1.78 3.34
N VAL A 24 2.81 3.09 3.42
CA VAL A 24 2.73 3.95 2.24
C VAL A 24 4.03 3.90 1.42
N GLN A 25 5.18 3.91 2.09
CA GLN A 25 6.47 3.76 1.39
C GLN A 25 6.59 2.43 0.65
N LEU A 26 6.19 1.34 1.28
CA LEU A 26 6.19 0.01 0.64
C LEU A 26 5.26 -0.03 -0.58
N LEU A 27 4.07 0.53 -0.47
CA LEU A 27 3.12 0.58 -1.59
C LEU A 27 3.68 1.38 -2.76
N LYS A 28 4.33 2.52 -2.50
CA LYS A 28 4.99 3.33 -3.54
C LYS A 28 6.16 2.61 -4.18
N LEU A 29 6.97 1.90 -3.41
CA LEU A 29 8.07 1.07 -3.93
C LEU A 29 7.52 -0.03 -4.85
N HIS A 30 6.50 -0.73 -4.42
CA HIS A 30 5.86 -1.77 -5.25
C HIS A 30 5.31 -1.19 -6.55
N ARG A 31 4.63 -0.04 -6.49
CA ARG A 31 4.15 0.66 -7.68
C ARG A 31 5.29 0.99 -8.62
N ASN A 32 6.39 1.55 -8.12
CA ASN A 32 7.54 1.94 -8.93
C ASN A 32 8.16 0.74 -9.65
N VAL A 33 8.29 -0.39 -8.96
CA VAL A 33 8.78 -1.63 -9.57
C VAL A 33 7.80 -2.12 -10.65
N ALA A 34 6.50 -2.14 -10.35
CA ALA A 34 5.48 -2.63 -11.28
C ALA A 34 5.41 -1.83 -12.58
N PHE A 35 5.67 -0.53 -12.52
CA PHE A 35 5.59 0.38 -13.68
C PHE A 35 6.95 0.78 -14.26
N ASN A 36 8.04 0.16 -13.84
CA ASN A 36 9.39 0.46 -14.32
C ASN A 36 9.75 -0.29 -15.63
N THR A 37 8.79 -0.91 -16.27
CA THR A 37 9.06 -1.78 -17.45
C THR A 37 9.24 -0.98 -18.75
N TYR A 38 8.58 0.18 -18.86
CA TYR A 38 8.65 1.04 -20.04
C TYR A 38 8.70 2.51 -19.60
N PRO A 39 9.40 3.39 -20.38
CA PRO A 39 9.53 4.81 -20.01
C PRO A 39 8.21 5.53 -19.74
N ASP A 40 7.17 5.22 -20.50
CA ASP A 40 5.88 5.90 -20.42
C ASP A 40 4.90 5.23 -19.43
N ALA A 41 5.25 4.06 -18.91
CA ALA A 41 4.35 3.30 -18.03
C ALA A 41 4.10 4.03 -16.70
N LEU A 42 5.08 4.79 -16.19
CA LEU A 42 4.93 5.57 -14.96
C LEU A 42 3.85 6.67 -15.07
N ASP A 43 3.56 7.17 -16.27
CA ASP A 43 2.51 8.17 -16.47
C ASP A 43 1.12 7.62 -16.18
N PHE A 44 0.93 6.30 -16.30
CA PHE A 44 -0.31 5.60 -16.01
C PHE A 44 -0.35 5.03 -14.58
N ALA A 45 0.77 5.04 -13.87
CA ALA A 45 0.85 4.52 -12.52
C ALA A 45 -0.10 5.28 -11.57
N PRO A 46 -0.71 4.60 -10.59
CA PRO A 46 -1.52 5.25 -9.58
C PRO A 46 -0.78 6.40 -8.91
N LYS A 47 -1.43 7.53 -8.78
CA LYS A 47 -0.83 8.74 -8.18
C LYS A 47 -0.59 8.53 -6.70
N SER A 48 0.51 9.10 -6.20
CA SER A 48 0.89 8.97 -4.79
C SER A 48 -0.18 9.46 -3.83
N ILE A 49 -0.84 10.56 -4.14
CA ILE A 49 -1.92 11.09 -3.30
C ILE A 49 -3.10 10.12 -3.21
N PHE A 50 -3.43 9.45 -4.29
CA PHE A 50 -4.50 8.45 -4.32
C PHE A 50 -4.14 7.23 -3.47
N ILE A 51 -2.94 6.67 -3.66
CA ILE A 51 -2.45 5.53 -2.88
C ILE A 51 -2.41 5.87 -1.38
N THR A 52 -1.83 7.02 -1.03
CA THR A 52 -1.68 7.46 0.35
C THR A 52 -3.04 7.61 1.04
N SER A 53 -4.00 8.24 0.36
CA SER A 53 -5.34 8.48 0.90
C SER A 53 -6.12 7.19 1.09
N LEU A 54 -6.02 6.26 0.12
CA LEU A 54 -6.64 4.94 0.24
C LEU A 54 -6.03 4.13 1.38
N ALA A 55 -4.72 4.11 1.48
CA ALA A 55 -4.01 3.38 2.54
C ALA A 55 -4.36 3.95 3.93
N ALA A 56 -4.42 5.27 4.08
CA ALA A 56 -4.78 5.91 5.33
C ALA A 56 -6.22 5.59 5.74
N THR A 57 -7.16 5.64 4.82
CA THR A 57 -8.56 5.31 5.05
C THR A 57 -8.72 3.84 5.43
N ALA A 58 -8.14 2.94 4.65
CA ALA A 58 -8.19 1.50 4.93
C ALA A 58 -7.53 1.16 6.27
N TYR A 59 -6.41 1.78 6.59
CA TYR A 59 -5.73 1.62 7.86
C TYR A 59 -6.63 2.03 9.03
N THR A 60 -7.28 3.18 8.95
CA THR A 60 -8.20 3.66 9.99
C THR A 60 -9.35 2.67 10.22
N LEU A 61 -9.84 2.04 9.16
CA LEU A 61 -10.93 1.07 9.25
C LEU A 61 -10.48 -0.29 9.80
N ARG A 62 -9.27 -0.73 9.50
CA ARG A 62 -8.82 -2.10 9.75
C ARG A 62 -7.86 -2.26 10.91
N ALA A 63 -7.06 -1.25 11.26
CA ALA A 63 -6.10 -1.32 12.35
C ALA A 63 -6.74 -1.60 13.73
N PRO A 64 -7.96 -1.14 14.05
CA PRO A 64 -8.61 -1.46 15.32
C PRO A 64 -9.02 -2.94 15.48
N ILE A 65 -9.04 -3.70 14.39
CA ILE A 65 -9.41 -5.12 14.40
C ILE A 65 -8.16 -5.94 14.73
N ALA A 66 -8.32 -6.98 15.54
CA ALA A 66 -7.22 -7.86 15.88
C ALA A 66 -6.71 -8.63 14.64
N HIS A 67 -5.40 -8.68 14.48
CA HIS A 67 -4.71 -9.40 13.42
C HIS A 67 -3.65 -10.32 14.01
N ASP A 68 -3.41 -11.47 13.38
CA ASP A 68 -2.44 -12.46 13.85
C ASP A 68 -0.99 -11.98 13.69
N SER A 69 -0.75 -11.11 12.71
CA SER A 69 0.58 -10.57 12.44
C SER A 69 0.50 -9.20 11.75
N PRO A 70 1.60 -8.42 11.74
CA PRO A 70 1.66 -7.19 10.95
C PRO A 70 1.41 -7.41 9.45
N LEU A 71 1.82 -8.55 8.90
CA LEU A 71 1.58 -8.87 7.49
C LEU A 71 0.10 -9.14 7.20
N ASP A 72 -0.60 -9.79 8.13
CA ASP A 72 -2.06 -9.98 8.01
C ASP A 72 -2.80 -8.64 8.02
N LEU A 73 -2.38 -7.70 8.85
CA LEU A 73 -2.91 -6.34 8.83
C LEU A 73 -2.63 -5.65 7.49
N LEU A 74 -1.41 -5.79 6.97
CA LEU A 74 -1.03 -5.21 5.68
C LEU A 74 -1.91 -5.76 4.54
N LEU A 75 -2.11 -7.08 4.50
CA LEU A 75 -3.00 -7.71 3.52
C LEU A 75 -4.43 -7.20 3.63
N ASP A 76 -4.95 -7.09 4.85
CA ASP A 76 -6.30 -6.60 5.11
C ASP A 76 -6.47 -5.14 4.64
N ILE A 77 -5.48 -4.29 4.90
CA ILE A 77 -5.46 -2.91 4.43
C ILE A 77 -5.49 -2.87 2.88
N VAL A 78 -4.63 -3.64 2.24
CA VAL A 78 -4.55 -3.68 0.77
C VAL A 78 -5.87 -4.17 0.16
N ASP A 79 -6.48 -5.20 0.72
CA ASP A 79 -7.78 -5.72 0.27
C ASP A 79 -8.91 -4.69 0.46
N THR A 80 -8.81 -3.85 1.46
CA THR A 80 -9.81 -2.83 1.78
C THR A 80 -9.68 -1.57 0.91
N MET A 81 -8.49 -1.26 0.41
CA MET A 81 -8.22 -0.04 -0.36
C MET A 81 -9.21 0.19 -1.51
N PRO A 82 -9.55 -0.80 -2.36
CA PRO A 82 -10.50 -0.59 -3.45
C PRO A 82 -11.93 -0.26 -3.00
N LEU A 83 -12.25 -0.48 -1.73
CA LEU A 83 -13.55 -0.16 -1.14
C LEU A 83 -13.61 1.25 -0.54
N CYS A 84 -12.50 1.97 -0.53
CA CYS A 84 -12.35 3.26 0.15
C CYS A 84 -12.60 4.47 -0.76
N PHE A 85 -13.07 4.26 -1.96
CA PHE A 85 -13.46 5.34 -2.87
C PHE A 85 -14.75 4.99 -3.61
N GLU A 86 -15.43 6.00 -4.12
CA GLU A 86 -16.69 5.82 -4.82
C GLU A 86 -16.46 5.57 -6.31
N ARG A 87 -17.26 4.69 -6.88
CA ARG A 87 -17.28 4.36 -8.31
C ARG A 87 -18.67 4.66 -8.85
N HIS A 88 -18.76 5.62 -9.75
CA HIS A 88 -20.01 6.04 -10.38
C HIS A 88 -20.03 5.59 -11.83
N GLN A 89 -21.07 4.86 -12.22
CA GLN A 89 -21.26 4.43 -13.60
C GLN A 89 -21.63 5.62 -14.48
N LEU A 90 -20.94 5.77 -15.61
CA LEU A 90 -21.24 6.81 -16.61
C LEU A 90 -22.22 6.30 -17.66
N ILE A 91 -23.11 7.17 -18.12
CA ILE A 91 -24.08 6.86 -19.20
C ILE A 91 -23.34 6.48 -20.49
N SER A 92 -22.19 7.10 -20.75
CA SER A 92 -21.33 6.82 -21.91
C SER A 92 -20.59 5.49 -21.83
N GLY A 93 -20.77 4.74 -20.73
CA GLY A 93 -19.95 3.58 -20.36
C GLY A 93 -18.70 3.99 -19.59
N GLY A 94 -18.16 3.05 -18.81
CA GLY A 94 -17.03 3.34 -17.94
C GLY A 94 -17.44 3.89 -16.56
N GLU A 95 -16.44 4.27 -15.78
CA GLU A 95 -16.63 4.69 -14.41
C GLU A 95 -15.99 6.06 -14.16
N PHE A 96 -16.59 6.79 -13.23
CA PHE A 96 -16.00 7.98 -12.61
C PHE A 96 -15.65 7.65 -11.16
N TRP A 97 -14.39 7.84 -10.78
CA TRP A 97 -13.89 7.57 -9.44
C TRP A 97 -13.84 8.85 -8.63
N LEU A 98 -14.40 8.79 -7.42
CA LEU A 98 -14.48 9.92 -6.50
C LEU A 98 -13.92 9.53 -5.14
N LEU A 99 -12.93 10.28 -4.68
CA LEU A 99 -12.40 10.21 -3.33
C LEU A 99 -12.39 11.63 -2.76
N PRO A 100 -13.43 12.02 -1.98
CA PRO A 100 -13.53 13.37 -1.46
C PRO A 100 -12.33 13.72 -0.57
N ASN A 101 -11.80 14.94 -0.74
CA ASN A 101 -10.80 15.49 0.15
C ASN A 101 -11.50 16.20 1.31
N LEU A 102 -11.43 15.62 2.51
CA LEU A 102 -12.08 16.19 3.69
C LEU A 102 -11.50 17.54 4.11
N MET A 103 -10.24 17.84 3.71
CA MET A 103 -9.57 19.10 4.03
C MET A 103 -9.85 20.20 3.00
N ALA A 104 -10.37 19.85 1.84
CA ALA A 104 -10.68 20.78 0.75
C ALA A 104 -11.97 20.33 0.05
N PRO A 105 -13.15 20.75 0.56
CA PRO A 105 -14.42 20.37 -0.04
C PRO A 105 -14.49 20.73 -1.52
N GLY A 106 -14.99 19.81 -2.33
CA GLY A 106 -15.05 19.96 -3.79
C GLY A 106 -13.85 19.43 -4.54
N ASP A 107 -12.76 19.09 -3.84
CA ASP A 107 -11.59 18.44 -4.44
C ASP A 107 -11.76 16.92 -4.49
N ASN A 108 -11.37 16.33 -5.61
CA ASN A 108 -11.40 14.87 -5.82
C ASN A 108 -9.97 14.32 -5.86
N LEU A 109 -9.58 13.58 -4.84
CA LEU A 109 -8.26 12.95 -4.77
C LEU A 109 -8.06 11.84 -5.81
N ALA A 110 -9.14 11.36 -6.44
CA ALA A 110 -9.11 10.41 -7.54
C ALA A 110 -9.12 11.08 -8.92
N SER A 111 -9.02 12.41 -9.01
CA SER A 111 -9.12 13.13 -10.28
C SER A 111 -8.09 12.68 -11.32
N GLY A 112 -6.89 12.31 -10.88
CA GLY A 112 -5.84 11.77 -11.74
C GLY A 112 -6.05 10.34 -12.20
N MET A 113 -7.15 9.69 -11.78
CA MET A 113 -7.46 8.28 -12.09
C MET A 113 -8.65 8.14 -13.04
N ASN A 114 -9.22 9.22 -13.54
CA ASN A 114 -10.48 9.20 -14.30
C ASN A 114 -10.29 9.07 -15.81
N THR A 115 -9.45 8.13 -16.21
CA THR A 115 -9.36 7.61 -17.57
C THR A 115 -9.41 6.08 -17.53
N PRO A 116 -9.98 5.41 -18.55
CA PRO A 116 -10.03 3.96 -18.59
C PRO A 116 -8.65 3.30 -18.42
N ALA A 117 -7.62 3.87 -19.05
CA ALA A 117 -6.25 3.32 -18.97
C ALA A 117 -5.66 3.42 -17.56
N ARG A 118 -5.88 4.52 -16.86
CA ARG A 118 -5.39 4.70 -15.49
C ARG A 118 -6.15 3.86 -14.48
N GLN A 119 -7.45 3.72 -14.66
CA GLN A 119 -8.27 2.83 -13.84
C GLN A 119 -7.86 1.37 -14.02
N ALA A 120 -7.63 0.94 -15.26
CA ALA A 120 -7.11 -0.40 -15.54
C ALA A 120 -5.72 -0.62 -14.95
N ALA A 121 -4.85 0.40 -15.00
CA ALA A 121 -3.52 0.34 -14.41
C ALA A 121 -3.58 0.17 -12.87
N PHE A 122 -4.48 0.88 -12.20
CA PHE A 122 -4.70 0.70 -10.76
C PHE A 122 -5.17 -0.72 -10.44
N ASN A 123 -6.15 -1.22 -11.16
CA ASN A 123 -6.69 -2.56 -10.92
C ASN A 123 -5.62 -3.65 -11.14
N SER A 124 -4.82 -3.52 -12.18
CA SER A 124 -3.71 -4.45 -12.46
C SER A 124 -2.63 -4.37 -11.38
N TRP A 125 -2.25 -3.17 -10.97
CA TRP A 125 -1.30 -2.99 -9.88
C TRP A 125 -1.80 -3.58 -8.56
N HIS A 126 -3.05 -3.32 -8.21
CA HIS A 126 -3.65 -3.83 -6.98
C HIS A 126 -3.69 -5.37 -6.97
N THR A 127 -4.05 -5.98 -8.09
CA THR A 127 -4.02 -7.45 -8.24
C THR A 127 -2.61 -8.00 -8.02
N ARG A 128 -1.61 -7.40 -8.67
CA ARG A 128 -0.21 -7.80 -8.53
C ARG A 128 0.29 -7.62 -7.10
N LEU A 129 -0.02 -6.49 -6.48
CA LEU A 129 0.34 -6.22 -5.09
C LEU A 129 -0.22 -7.28 -4.14
N THR A 130 -1.50 -7.61 -4.30
CA THR A 130 -2.17 -8.64 -3.49
C THR A 130 -1.50 -10.01 -3.66
N LEU A 131 -1.21 -10.41 -4.89
CA LEU A 131 -0.53 -11.68 -5.17
C LEU A 131 0.88 -11.72 -4.58
N ASP A 132 1.64 -10.65 -4.70
CA ASP A 132 3.01 -10.57 -4.16
C ASP A 132 3.02 -10.66 -2.63
N LEU A 133 2.08 -10.00 -1.96
CA LEU A 133 1.93 -10.08 -0.51
C LEU A 133 1.48 -11.47 -0.05
N GLN A 134 0.56 -12.10 -0.76
CA GLN A 134 0.12 -13.47 -0.47
C GLN A 134 1.26 -14.46 -0.65
N GLN A 135 2.07 -14.30 -1.68
CA GLN A 135 3.26 -15.13 -1.90
C GLN A 135 4.26 -14.96 -0.76
N LEU A 136 4.48 -13.75 -0.30
CA LEU A 136 5.37 -13.47 0.83
C LEU A 136 4.85 -14.15 2.10
N LEU A 137 3.57 -14.04 2.40
CA LEU A 137 2.94 -14.69 3.56
C LEU A 137 3.08 -16.22 3.48
N THR A 138 2.78 -16.80 2.32
CA THR A 138 2.93 -18.24 2.09
C THR A 138 4.38 -18.68 2.32
N SER A 139 5.35 -17.91 1.85
CA SER A 139 6.77 -18.22 1.99
C SER A 139 7.23 -18.18 3.45
N ILE A 140 6.67 -17.25 4.24
CA ILE A 140 6.93 -17.17 5.68
C ILE A 140 6.31 -18.39 6.38
N ASP A 141 5.06 -18.73 6.07
CA ASP A 141 4.36 -19.87 6.67
C ASP A 141 5.04 -21.20 6.34
N GLN A 142 5.60 -21.33 5.15
CA GLN A 142 6.36 -22.51 4.71
C GLN A 142 7.81 -22.51 5.25
N ARG A 143 8.19 -21.51 6.02
CA ARG A 143 9.53 -21.37 6.59
C ARG A 143 10.64 -21.44 5.53
N GLN A 144 10.43 -20.79 4.41
CA GLN A 144 11.46 -20.66 3.39
C GLN A 144 12.67 -19.90 3.94
N GLY A 145 13.85 -20.23 3.43
CA GLY A 145 15.09 -19.57 3.85
C GLY A 145 15.11 -18.08 3.51
N LEU A 146 15.99 -17.35 4.22
CA LEU A 146 16.15 -15.91 4.05
C LEU A 146 16.39 -15.50 2.59
N ASP A 147 17.22 -16.27 1.84
CA ASP A 147 17.53 -15.99 0.44
C ASP A 147 16.27 -16.00 -0.44
N SER A 148 15.34 -16.92 -0.19
CA SER A 148 14.07 -16.97 -0.91
C SER A 148 13.19 -15.78 -0.60
N LEU A 149 13.10 -15.38 0.67
CA LEU A 149 12.34 -14.20 1.10
C LEU A 149 12.92 -12.92 0.50
N LEU A 150 14.24 -12.77 0.49
CA LEU A 150 14.92 -11.62 -0.09
C LEU A 150 14.65 -11.49 -1.59
N LYS A 151 14.62 -12.59 -2.33
CA LYS A 151 14.29 -12.58 -3.76
C LYS A 151 12.84 -12.11 -4.00
N ILE A 152 11.90 -12.56 -3.19
CA ILE A 152 10.49 -12.14 -3.29
C ILE A 152 10.37 -10.64 -3.00
N VAL A 153 10.98 -10.16 -1.93
CA VAL A 153 10.95 -8.76 -1.53
C VAL A 153 11.62 -7.87 -2.58
N GLU A 154 12.79 -8.26 -3.09
CA GLU A 154 13.49 -7.50 -4.14
C GLU A 154 12.67 -7.43 -5.42
N GLY A 155 12.07 -8.56 -5.85
CA GLY A 155 11.23 -8.58 -7.04
C GLY A 155 9.97 -7.73 -6.94
N ALA A 156 9.36 -7.67 -5.76
CA ALA A 156 8.11 -6.94 -5.54
C ALA A 156 8.30 -5.48 -5.16
N PHE A 157 9.31 -5.17 -4.33
CA PHE A 157 9.50 -3.85 -3.70
C PHE A 157 10.82 -3.18 -4.05
N GLY A 158 11.71 -3.86 -4.76
CA GLY A 158 12.99 -3.35 -5.18
C GLY A 158 14.15 -3.67 -4.22
N PRO A 159 15.41 -3.41 -4.66
CA PRO A 159 16.59 -3.80 -3.89
C PRO A 159 16.75 -3.06 -2.56
N ARG A 160 16.26 -1.84 -2.44
CA ARG A 160 16.31 -1.08 -1.17
C ARG A 160 15.50 -1.75 -0.06
N ALA A 161 14.33 -2.28 -0.38
CA ALA A 161 13.50 -3.00 0.59
C ALA A 161 14.18 -4.31 1.03
N ALA A 162 14.76 -5.06 0.09
CA ALA A 162 15.50 -6.28 0.39
C ALA A 162 16.74 -5.99 1.25
N GLN A 163 17.47 -4.91 0.97
CA GLN A 163 18.63 -4.49 1.75
C GLN A 163 18.23 -4.12 3.19
N ALA A 164 17.13 -3.41 3.37
CA ALA A 164 16.62 -3.04 4.70
C ALA A 164 16.30 -4.26 5.57
N MET A 165 15.88 -5.38 4.98
CA MET A 165 15.62 -6.62 5.71
C MET A 165 16.89 -7.29 6.26
N GLN A 166 18.06 -6.97 5.70
CA GLN A 166 19.36 -7.53 6.13
C GLN A 166 20.00 -6.73 7.27
N GLU A 167 19.52 -5.51 7.51
CA GLU A 167 19.94 -4.65 8.61
C GLU A 167 19.13 -4.96 9.87
#